data_7f9403190f9fb1f17b772f97289f9c51
#
_entry.id   7f9403190f9fb1f17b772f97289f9c51
#
_cell.length_a   1.000
_cell.length_b   1.000
_cell.length_c   1.000
_cell.angle_alpha   90.00
_cell.angle_beta   90.00
_cell.angle_gamma   90.00
#
_symmetry.space_group_name_H-M   'P 1'
#
loop_
_entity.id
_entity.type
_entity.pdbx_description
1 polymer ?
#
loop_
_entity_poly.entity_id
_entity_poly.type
_entity_poly.pdbx_seq_one_letter_code
_entity_poly.pdbx_strand_id
1 'polypeptide(L)'
;SIESVETKGYVFKDNKIIYEPDLKTFLLESNYLDIDTKNALFIGIAESEKKIYGVDISGQDSDINIGYESLIELDVRHLLAISKPEDIALMGRANQLLYWIKSNKYSGYSGKLNKFDIEEESLRCPTSSKIIYPSISPCVLAMVTKGNEILLARNNLFPEGLFLSLIHI
;
A
#
# COMPACT_ATOMS: atom_id res chain seq x y z
N SER A 1 -15.30 -26.49 6.83
CA SER A 1 -14.56 -26.54 5.57
C SER A 1 -14.74 -25.19 4.89
N ILE A 2 -13.72 -24.34 5.01
CA ILE A 2 -13.62 -23.13 4.21
C ILE A 2 -13.28 -23.62 2.82
N GLU A 3 -14.23 -23.52 1.89
CA GLU A 3 -13.98 -23.72 0.48
C GLU A 3 -12.76 -22.89 0.09
N SER A 4 -11.82 -23.48 -0.59
CA SER A 4 -10.62 -22.85 -1.12
C SER A 4 -11.01 -21.88 -2.24
N VAL A 5 -11.57 -20.73 -1.86
CA VAL A 5 -11.69 -19.62 -2.79
C VAL A 5 -10.25 -19.21 -3.10
N GLU A 6 -9.84 -19.36 -4.34
CA GLU A 6 -8.55 -18.86 -4.82
C GLU A 6 -8.39 -17.39 -4.42
N THR A 7 -7.69 -17.17 -3.35
CA THR A 7 -7.44 -15.85 -2.79
C THR A 7 -6.12 -15.36 -3.34
N LYS A 8 -6.09 -14.13 -3.79
CA LYS A 8 -4.87 -13.48 -4.28
C LYS A 8 -4.52 -12.28 -3.40
N GLY A 9 -3.23 -11.97 -3.33
CA GLY A 9 -2.78 -10.86 -2.50
C GLY A 9 -1.58 -10.11 -3.06
N TYR A 10 -1.53 -8.82 -2.72
CA TYR A 10 -0.35 -8.00 -2.86
C TYR A 10 0.49 -8.11 -1.60
N VAL A 11 1.77 -8.43 -1.76
CA VAL A 11 2.70 -8.61 -0.65
C VAL A 11 3.67 -7.43 -0.62
N PHE A 12 3.78 -6.80 0.55
CA PHE A 12 4.68 -5.68 0.79
C PHE A 12 5.73 -6.05 1.83
N LYS A 13 6.95 -5.56 1.63
CA LYS A 13 8.07 -5.69 2.56
C LYS A 13 8.88 -4.40 2.54
N ASP A 14 9.00 -3.75 3.68
CA ASP A 14 9.81 -2.53 3.85
C ASP A 14 9.55 -1.43 2.81
N ASN A 15 8.26 -1.13 2.56
CA ASN A 15 7.76 -0.19 1.56
C ASN A 15 8.02 -0.56 0.10
N LYS A 16 8.41 -1.80 -0.16
CA LYS A 16 8.49 -2.36 -1.50
C LYS A 16 7.37 -3.35 -1.71
N ILE A 17 7.04 -3.62 -2.96
CA ILE A 17 6.08 -4.64 -3.34
C ILE A 17 6.81 -5.82 -3.97
N ILE A 18 6.32 -7.02 -3.69
CA ILE A 18 6.84 -8.25 -4.29
C ILE A 18 6.23 -8.43 -5.68
N TYR A 19 7.09 -8.73 -6.63
CA TYR A 19 6.75 -8.93 -8.05
C TYR A 19 7.29 -10.27 -8.54
N GLU A 20 6.45 -10.99 -9.28
CA GLU A 20 6.82 -12.22 -9.98
C GLU A 20 7.11 -11.91 -11.47
N PRO A 21 8.38 -11.90 -11.88
CA PRO A 21 8.76 -11.48 -13.23
C PRO A 21 8.35 -12.47 -14.33
N ASP A 22 8.34 -13.77 -14.05
CA ASP A 22 8.00 -14.80 -15.05
C ASP A 22 6.51 -14.75 -15.39
N LEU A 23 5.65 -14.54 -14.39
CA LEU A 23 4.21 -14.36 -14.56
C LEU A 23 3.82 -12.91 -14.83
N LYS A 24 4.77 -11.98 -14.73
CA LYS A 24 4.54 -10.53 -14.87
C LYS A 24 3.41 -10.01 -13.99
N THR A 25 3.37 -10.44 -12.73
CA THR A 25 2.29 -10.10 -11.81
C THR A 25 2.79 -9.65 -10.44
N PHE A 26 2.04 -8.75 -9.82
CA PHE A 26 2.15 -8.40 -8.40
C PHE A 26 1.13 -9.15 -7.54
N LEU A 27 0.18 -9.82 -8.17
CA LEU A 27 -0.92 -10.49 -7.51
C LEU A 27 -0.58 -11.96 -7.32
N LEU A 28 -0.12 -12.29 -6.12
CA LEU A 28 0.34 -13.63 -5.76
C LEU A 28 -0.83 -14.47 -5.21
N GLU A 29 -0.81 -15.76 -5.46
CA GLU A 29 -1.83 -16.69 -4.97
C GLU A 29 -1.54 -17.08 -3.52
N SER A 30 -2.57 -17.16 -2.69
CA SER A 30 -2.45 -17.40 -1.26
C SER A 30 -1.89 -18.78 -0.90
N ASN A 31 -2.10 -19.79 -1.75
CA ASN A 31 -1.56 -21.14 -1.59
C ASN A 31 -0.03 -21.21 -1.70
N TYR A 32 0.59 -20.21 -2.33
CA TYR A 32 2.04 -20.09 -2.39
C TYR A 32 2.63 -19.19 -1.29
N LEU A 33 1.75 -18.56 -0.50
CA LEU A 33 2.13 -17.65 0.57
C LEU A 33 1.95 -18.39 1.90
N ASP A 34 3.02 -18.95 2.46
CA ASP A 34 3.02 -19.43 3.86
C ASP A 34 3.03 -18.21 4.82
N ILE A 35 2.04 -17.34 4.63
CA ILE A 35 1.88 -16.11 5.40
C ILE A 35 0.75 -16.32 6.39
N ASP A 36 0.95 -15.90 7.64
CA ASP A 36 -0.14 -15.79 8.60
C ASP A 36 -1.23 -14.84 8.08
N THR A 37 -2.24 -15.42 7.44
CA THR A 37 -3.36 -14.69 6.83
C THR A 37 -4.18 -13.89 7.84
N LYS A 38 -3.94 -14.05 9.15
CA LYS A 38 -4.58 -13.24 10.20
C LYS A 38 -4.22 -11.75 10.10
N ASN A 39 -3.11 -11.44 9.43
CA ASN A 39 -2.66 -10.08 9.18
C ASN A 39 -2.98 -9.60 7.76
N ALA A 40 -3.71 -10.40 6.98
CA ALA A 40 -4.13 -10.01 5.63
C ALA A 40 -5.31 -9.05 5.70
N LEU A 41 -5.16 -7.90 5.03
CA LEU A 41 -6.19 -6.89 4.93
C LEU A 41 -6.96 -7.07 3.63
N PHE A 42 -8.29 -7.15 3.71
CA PHE A 42 -9.14 -7.17 2.53
C PHE A 42 -9.07 -5.81 1.81
N ILE A 43 -8.77 -5.83 0.52
CA ILE A 43 -8.57 -4.61 -0.29
C ILE A 43 -9.75 -4.37 -1.24
N GLY A 44 -10.29 -5.42 -1.83
CA GLY A 44 -11.37 -5.32 -2.80
C GLY A 44 -11.64 -6.62 -3.52
N ILE A 45 -12.40 -6.52 -4.59
CA ILE A 45 -12.78 -7.63 -5.46
C ILE A 45 -12.28 -7.30 -6.86
N ALA A 46 -11.55 -8.22 -7.49
CA ALA A 46 -11.16 -8.08 -8.88
C ALA A 46 -12.35 -8.30 -9.83
N GLU A 47 -12.22 -7.92 -11.10
CA GLU A 47 -13.23 -8.17 -12.14
C GLU A 47 -13.61 -9.65 -12.26
N SER A 48 -12.72 -10.57 -11.89
CA SER A 48 -12.95 -12.01 -11.85
C SER A 48 -13.70 -12.50 -10.60
N GLU A 49 -14.32 -11.61 -9.82
CA GLU A 49 -14.98 -11.87 -8.54
C GLU A 49 -14.05 -12.46 -7.43
N LYS A 50 -12.75 -12.49 -7.67
CA LYS A 50 -11.77 -12.96 -6.68
C LYS A 50 -11.49 -11.89 -5.64
N LYS A 51 -11.45 -12.29 -4.37
CA LYS A 51 -11.09 -11.41 -3.26
C LYS A 51 -9.60 -11.11 -3.29
N ILE A 52 -9.25 -9.83 -3.18
CA ILE A 52 -7.88 -9.35 -3.14
C ILE A 52 -7.54 -8.86 -1.75
N TYR A 53 -6.38 -9.28 -1.27
CA TYR A 53 -5.85 -8.92 0.03
C TYR A 53 -4.51 -8.20 -0.11
N GLY A 54 -4.16 -7.40 0.90
CA GLY A 54 -2.84 -6.83 1.09
C GLY A 54 -2.20 -7.41 2.34
N VAL A 55 -0.90 -7.72 2.28
CA VAL A 55 -0.15 -8.26 3.41
C VAL A 55 1.18 -7.52 3.53
N ASP A 56 1.51 -7.05 4.73
CA ASP A 56 2.85 -6.52 5.06
C ASP A 56 3.63 -7.57 5.85
N ILE A 57 4.72 -8.02 5.26
CA ILE A 57 5.63 -9.03 5.82
C ILE A 57 6.89 -8.42 6.43
N SER A 58 6.97 -7.10 6.54
CA SER A 58 8.10 -6.41 7.17
C SER A 58 8.33 -6.89 8.60
N GLY A 59 9.59 -7.18 8.94
CA GLY A 59 9.97 -7.63 10.29
C GLY A 59 9.63 -9.09 10.61
N GLN A 60 9.21 -9.88 9.63
CA GLN A 60 9.16 -11.33 9.75
C GLN A 60 10.53 -11.91 9.36
N ASP A 61 11.17 -12.62 10.30
CA ASP A 61 12.49 -13.25 10.11
C ASP A 61 12.45 -14.51 9.22
N SER A 62 11.30 -14.87 8.70
CA SER A 62 11.17 -16.03 7.84
C SER A 62 11.61 -15.67 6.43
N ASP A 63 12.56 -16.42 5.89
CA ASP A 63 12.65 -16.64 4.45
C ASP A 63 11.27 -17.13 4.03
N ILE A 64 10.46 -16.21 3.52
CA ILE A 64 9.12 -16.54 3.08
C ILE A 64 9.35 -17.50 1.92
N ASN A 65 9.15 -18.78 2.20
CA ASN A 65 9.14 -19.81 1.19
C ASN A 65 7.86 -19.61 0.37
N ILE A 66 7.92 -18.55 -0.44
CA ILE A 66 6.90 -18.27 -1.43
C ILE A 66 7.27 -19.22 -2.56
N GLY A 67 6.38 -20.13 -2.94
CA GLY A 67 6.60 -21.16 -3.96
C GLY A 67 6.88 -20.62 -5.38
N TYR A 68 7.49 -19.44 -5.46
CA TYR A 68 7.95 -18.79 -6.69
C TYR A 68 9.50 -18.70 -6.64
N GLU A 69 10.15 -19.11 -7.73
CA GLU A 69 11.61 -19.19 -7.79
C GLU A 69 12.31 -17.84 -8.02
N SER A 70 11.60 -16.83 -8.53
CA SER A 70 12.21 -15.59 -9.05
C SER A 70 11.56 -14.29 -8.56
N LEU A 71 11.14 -14.24 -7.28
CA LEU A 71 10.55 -13.00 -6.74
C LEU A 71 11.55 -11.87 -6.62
N ILE A 72 11.11 -10.68 -7.01
CA ILE A 72 11.89 -9.45 -6.84
C ILE A 72 11.11 -8.40 -6.03
N GLU A 73 11.84 -7.59 -5.28
CA GLU A 73 11.30 -6.46 -4.54
C GLU A 73 11.41 -5.19 -5.38
N LEU A 74 10.28 -4.54 -5.66
CA LEU A 74 10.22 -3.29 -6.41
C LEU A 74 9.73 -2.14 -5.54
N ASP A 75 10.31 -0.96 -5.73
CA ASP A 75 9.77 0.27 -5.14
C ASP A 75 8.36 0.54 -5.71
N VAL A 76 7.43 0.88 -4.82
CA VAL A 76 6.02 1.16 -5.20
C VAL A 76 5.91 2.23 -6.30
N ARG A 77 6.89 3.15 -6.40
CA ARG A 77 6.91 4.17 -7.46
C ARG A 77 7.12 3.59 -8.87
N HIS A 78 7.81 2.45 -8.99
CA HIS A 78 7.99 1.79 -10.28
C HIS A 78 6.68 1.21 -10.83
N LEU A 79 5.67 0.99 -9.98
CA LEU A 79 4.36 0.49 -10.40
C LEU A 79 3.70 1.39 -11.45
N LEU A 80 3.89 2.71 -11.33
CA LEU A 80 3.31 3.69 -12.25
C LEU A 80 3.80 3.52 -13.69
N ALA A 81 5.00 2.93 -13.87
CA ALA A 81 5.62 2.75 -15.17
C ALA A 81 5.30 1.40 -15.83
N ILE A 82 4.95 0.37 -15.05
CA ILE A 82 4.87 -1.02 -15.54
C ILE A 82 3.51 -1.67 -15.34
N SER A 83 2.59 -1.05 -14.60
CA SER A 83 1.29 -1.64 -14.25
C SER A 83 0.15 -0.98 -15.01
N LYS A 84 -0.95 -1.72 -15.14
CA LYS A 84 -2.20 -1.18 -15.66
C LYS A 84 -2.86 -0.24 -14.63
N PRO A 85 -3.64 0.75 -15.04
CA PRO A 85 -4.31 1.69 -14.13
C PRO A 85 -5.16 1.02 -13.06
N GLU A 86 -5.86 -0.07 -13.38
CA GLU A 86 -6.72 -0.81 -12.47
C GLU A 86 -5.89 -1.47 -11.35
N ASP A 87 -4.76 -2.08 -11.72
CA ASP A 87 -3.84 -2.71 -10.77
C ASP A 87 -3.19 -1.65 -9.87
N ILE A 88 -2.82 -0.49 -10.42
CA ILE A 88 -2.25 0.63 -9.65
C ILE A 88 -3.23 1.09 -8.57
N ALA A 89 -4.51 1.18 -8.87
CA ALA A 89 -5.52 1.61 -7.91
C ALA A 89 -5.62 0.64 -6.72
N LEU A 90 -5.68 -0.66 -6.98
CA LEU A 90 -5.76 -1.70 -5.93
C LEU A 90 -4.47 -1.80 -5.11
N MET A 91 -3.32 -1.82 -5.76
CA MET A 91 -2.01 -1.83 -5.11
C MET A 91 -1.79 -0.57 -4.27
N GLY A 92 -2.16 0.59 -4.82
CA GLY A 92 -2.09 1.88 -4.12
C GLY A 92 -2.96 1.89 -2.88
N ARG A 93 -4.21 1.40 -2.97
CA ARG A 93 -5.10 1.24 -1.81
C ARG A 93 -4.49 0.29 -0.77
N ALA A 94 -3.97 -0.85 -1.19
CA ALA A 94 -3.33 -1.81 -0.30
C ALA A 94 -2.15 -1.18 0.45
N ASN A 95 -1.25 -0.53 -0.28
CA ASN A 95 -0.09 0.14 0.32
C ASN A 95 -0.49 1.23 1.31
N GLN A 96 -1.47 2.07 0.96
CA GLN A 96 -1.94 3.15 1.83
C GLN A 96 -2.58 2.63 3.11
N LEU A 97 -3.44 1.61 3.03
CA LEU A 97 -4.11 1.05 4.19
C LEU A 97 -3.13 0.30 5.11
N LEU A 98 -2.21 -0.49 4.56
CA LEU A 98 -1.18 -1.16 5.35
C LEU A 98 -0.26 -0.17 6.04
N TYR A 99 0.17 0.88 5.33
CA TYR A 99 0.96 1.95 5.91
C TYR A 99 0.20 2.69 7.02
N TRP A 100 -1.09 2.99 6.81
CA TRP A 100 -1.92 3.64 7.81
C TRP A 100 -2.08 2.78 9.07
N ILE A 101 -2.33 1.47 8.94
CA ILE A 101 -2.41 0.54 10.08
C ILE A 101 -1.07 0.53 10.85
N LYS A 102 0.05 0.41 10.13
CA LYS A 102 1.39 0.38 10.70
C LYS A 102 1.73 1.68 11.46
N SER A 103 1.40 2.82 10.85
CA SER A 103 1.66 4.15 11.42
C SER A 103 0.79 4.47 12.64
N ASN A 104 -0.39 3.84 12.73
CA ASN A 104 -1.33 4.03 13.83
C ASN A 104 -1.44 2.78 14.71
N LYS A 105 -0.39 1.96 14.76
CA LYS A 105 -0.35 0.73 15.54
C LYS A 105 -0.66 0.96 17.02
N TYR A 106 -0.17 2.06 17.58
CA TYR A 106 -0.41 2.45 18.96
C TYR A 106 -1.25 3.71 19.05
N SER A 107 -2.14 3.75 20.04
CA SER A 107 -2.95 4.93 20.30
C SER A 107 -2.07 6.08 20.82
N GLY A 108 -2.09 7.22 20.13
CA GLY A 108 -1.42 8.44 20.61
C GLY A 108 -2.02 9.01 21.91
N TYR A 109 -3.20 8.52 22.31
CA TYR A 109 -3.85 8.92 23.57
C TYR A 109 -3.41 8.07 24.77
N SER A 110 -3.34 6.74 24.58
CA SER A 110 -3.13 5.80 25.70
C SER A 110 -1.84 4.99 25.60
N GLY A 111 -1.12 5.06 24.48
CA GLY A 111 0.02 4.19 24.18
C GLY A 111 -0.34 2.72 23.97
N LYS A 112 -1.62 2.35 24.08
CA LYS A 112 -2.08 0.96 23.90
C LYS A 112 -2.16 0.60 22.42
N LEU A 113 -2.01 -0.69 22.13
CA LEU A 113 -2.19 -1.23 20.78
C LEU A 113 -3.63 -0.99 20.31
N ASN A 114 -3.80 -0.35 19.17
CA ASN A 114 -5.10 -0.19 18.53
C ASN A 114 -5.56 -1.52 17.94
N LYS A 115 -6.89 -1.74 17.94
CA LYS A 115 -7.52 -2.91 17.31
C LYS A 115 -8.17 -2.49 16.01
N PHE A 116 -7.95 -3.28 14.97
CA PHE A 116 -8.63 -3.08 13.70
C PHE A 116 -10.06 -3.59 13.78
N ASP A 117 -11.00 -2.73 13.41
CA ASP A 117 -12.42 -3.04 13.26
C ASP A 117 -12.71 -3.26 11.78
N ILE A 118 -13.06 -4.49 11.43
CA ILE A 118 -13.25 -4.91 10.03
C ILE A 118 -14.58 -4.38 9.45
N GLU A 119 -15.57 -4.14 10.28
CA GLU A 119 -16.90 -3.67 9.83
C GLU A 119 -16.85 -2.19 9.44
N GLU A 120 -16.12 -1.39 10.23
CA GLU A 120 -15.98 0.04 9.97
C GLU A 120 -14.67 0.43 9.26
N GLU A 121 -13.82 -0.53 8.93
CA GLU A 121 -12.47 -0.27 8.40
C GLU A 121 -11.72 0.80 9.21
N SER A 122 -11.76 0.69 10.52
CA SER A 122 -11.21 1.69 11.45
C SER A 122 -10.26 1.07 12.47
N LEU A 123 -9.43 1.90 13.10
CA LEU A 123 -8.63 1.51 14.27
C LEU A 123 -9.27 2.06 15.55
N ARG A 124 -9.47 1.19 16.54
CA ARG A 124 -10.07 1.54 17.83
C ARG A 124 -9.07 1.40 18.97
N CYS A 125 -8.99 2.43 19.78
CA CYS A 125 -8.25 2.38 21.03
C CYS A 125 -9.03 1.54 22.06
N PRO A 126 -8.42 0.49 22.67
CA PRO A 126 -9.15 -0.41 23.58
C PRO A 126 -9.52 0.23 24.91
N THR A 127 -8.95 1.39 25.26
CA THR A 127 -9.13 2.08 26.55
C THR A 127 -9.73 3.46 26.41
N SER A 128 -10.13 3.85 25.21
CA SER A 128 -10.81 5.13 24.96
C SER A 128 -11.82 4.96 23.83
N SER A 129 -12.74 5.91 23.69
CA SER A 129 -13.71 5.95 22.58
C SER A 129 -13.11 6.48 21.27
N LYS A 130 -11.78 6.70 21.21
CA LYS A 130 -11.15 7.20 19.99
C LYS A 130 -11.15 6.17 18.90
N ILE A 131 -11.65 6.59 17.75
CA ILE A 131 -11.66 5.86 16.48
C ILE A 131 -10.76 6.63 15.52
N ILE A 132 -9.95 5.91 14.75
CA ILE A 132 -9.06 6.46 13.73
C ILE A 132 -9.46 5.84 12.41
N TYR A 133 -9.88 6.68 11.47
CA TYR A 133 -10.18 6.25 10.10
C TYR A 133 -8.98 6.47 9.17
N PRO A 134 -8.89 5.74 8.05
CA PRO A 134 -7.91 6.03 7.02
C PRO A 134 -8.04 7.48 6.56
N SER A 135 -6.93 8.20 6.54
CA SER A 135 -6.90 9.60 6.13
C SER A 135 -6.49 9.74 4.68
N ILE A 136 -7.14 10.64 3.97
CA ILE A 136 -6.73 11.09 2.63
C ILE A 136 -5.98 12.40 2.82
N SER A 137 -4.81 12.51 2.16
CA SER A 137 -4.04 13.75 2.08
C SER A 137 -4.22 14.36 0.69
N PRO A 138 -5.25 15.20 0.47
CA PRO A 138 -5.47 15.83 -0.82
C PRO A 138 -4.29 16.75 -1.15
N CYS A 139 -3.79 16.64 -2.37
CA CYS A 139 -2.78 17.58 -2.87
C CYS A 139 -3.23 18.16 -4.21
N VAL A 140 -2.79 19.37 -4.47
CA VAL A 140 -3.09 20.09 -5.70
C VAL A 140 -1.79 20.51 -6.37
N LEU A 141 -1.82 20.54 -7.68
CA LEU A 141 -0.78 21.20 -8.47
C LEU A 141 -1.26 22.61 -8.80
N ALA A 142 -0.47 23.61 -8.43
CA ALA A 142 -0.77 24.98 -8.75
C ALA A 142 0.27 25.52 -9.76
N MET A 143 -0.22 26.07 -10.86
CA MET A 143 0.61 26.78 -11.83
C MET A 143 0.48 28.28 -11.58
N VAL A 144 1.57 28.90 -11.16
CA VAL A 144 1.62 30.35 -10.95
C VAL A 144 2.21 31.01 -12.21
N THR A 145 1.44 31.87 -12.82
CA THR A 145 1.83 32.57 -14.07
C THR A 145 1.86 34.07 -13.90
N LYS A 146 2.74 34.73 -14.66
CA LYS A 146 2.78 36.20 -14.80
C LYS A 146 3.03 36.52 -16.28
N GLY A 147 1.99 36.92 -16.98
CA GLY A 147 2.05 37.08 -18.44
C GLY A 147 2.37 35.75 -19.12
N ASN A 148 3.48 35.69 -19.83
CA ASN A 148 3.96 34.47 -20.50
C ASN A 148 5.01 33.68 -19.69
N GLU A 149 5.21 34.01 -18.42
CA GLU A 149 6.17 33.37 -17.53
C GLU A 149 5.47 32.42 -16.56
N ILE A 150 6.16 31.33 -16.17
CA ILE A 150 5.71 30.35 -15.19
C ILE A 150 6.72 30.30 -14.05
N LEU A 151 6.23 30.33 -12.81
CA LEU A 151 7.07 30.13 -11.65
C LEU A 151 7.37 28.64 -11.50
N LEU A 152 8.64 28.28 -11.57
CA LEU A 152 9.14 26.93 -11.34
C LEU A 152 10.02 26.89 -10.08
N ALA A 153 9.92 25.82 -9.33
CA ALA A 153 10.76 25.56 -8.18
C ALA A 153 11.49 24.22 -8.34
N ARG A 154 12.67 24.11 -7.74
CA ARG A 154 13.45 22.89 -7.71
C ARG A 154 13.94 22.62 -6.29
N ASN A 155 13.76 21.40 -5.82
CA ASN A 155 14.40 20.90 -4.61
C ASN A 155 15.80 20.37 -4.96
N ASN A 156 16.79 20.57 -4.09
CA ASN A 156 18.15 20.06 -4.27
C ASN A 156 18.25 18.54 -4.40
N LEU A 157 17.24 17.83 -3.88
CA LEU A 157 17.15 16.36 -3.97
C LEU A 157 16.61 15.87 -5.31
N PHE A 158 16.12 16.76 -6.18
CA PHE A 158 15.59 16.37 -7.48
C PHE A 158 16.73 16.16 -8.49
N PRO A 159 16.54 15.25 -9.44
CA PRO A 159 17.44 15.11 -10.58
C PRO A 159 17.64 16.45 -11.28
N GLU A 160 18.81 16.61 -11.89
CA GLU A 160 19.10 17.81 -12.66
C GLU A 160 18.11 17.99 -13.82
N GLY A 161 17.63 19.22 -14.01
CA GLY A 161 16.63 19.53 -15.04
C GLY A 161 15.18 19.27 -14.64
N LEU A 162 14.90 18.66 -13.46
CA LEU A 162 13.54 18.48 -12.97
C LEU A 162 13.10 19.66 -12.13
N PHE A 163 12.09 20.38 -12.64
CA PHE A 163 11.44 21.50 -11.96
C PHE A 163 9.97 21.17 -11.71
N LEU A 164 9.42 21.70 -10.65
CA LEU A 164 8.01 21.59 -10.31
C LEU A 164 7.41 22.97 -10.13
N SER A 165 6.15 23.10 -10.48
CA SER A 165 5.33 24.29 -10.18
C SER A 165 4.57 24.13 -8.87
N LEU A 166 5.02 23.22 -8.00
CA LEU A 166 4.36 22.91 -6.77
C LEU A 166 4.78 23.82 -5.64
N ILE A 167 3.80 24.26 -4.90
CA ILE A 167 4.00 25.10 -3.73
C ILE A 167 3.40 24.37 -2.54
N HIS A 168 4.22 24.12 -1.53
CA HIS A 168 3.72 23.81 -0.21
C HIS A 168 3.14 25.06 0.41
N ILE A 169 1.89 24.99 0.68
CA ILE A 169 1.21 26.00 1.48
C ILE A 169 1.16 25.53 2.92
#